data_1e37663d8704cd00e4781a48eb195323
#
_entry.id   1e37663d8704cd00e4781a48eb195323
#
_cell.length_a   1.000
_cell.length_b   1.000
_cell.length_c   1.000
_cell.angle_alpha   90.00
_cell.angle_beta   90.00
_cell.angle_gamma   90.00
#
_symmetry.space_group_name_H-M   'P 1'
#
loop_
_entity.id
_entity.type
_entity.pdbx_description
1 polymer ?
#
loop_
_entity_poly.entity_id
_entity_poly.type
_entity_poly.pdbx_seq_one_letter_code
_entity_poly.pdbx_strand_id
1 'polypeptide(L)'
;MTSIVIIFIVAITLVWGVQIYNKLVHDRNTSLAAWSDIDVQLKRRHDLIPKLIDAVKQYASYESSLLESVTSLRSQAKAIEKISERENVERELQTQVHKLIAVAEDYPELKANQNFLELQKDISNVENDIQYARRYYNGAVRNINTRIDSFPDLVIARFLNYKYHEYFQLDD
;
A
#
# COMPACT_ATOMS: atom_id res chain seq x y z
N MET A 1 -31.85 44.32 15.99
CA MET A 1 -30.45 44.23 15.45
C MET A 1 -29.68 43.06 16.04
N THR A 2 -29.67 42.85 17.35
CA THR A 2 -28.95 41.70 18.01
C THR A 2 -29.39 40.34 17.50
N SER A 3 -30.68 40.07 17.32
CA SER A 3 -31.20 38.80 16.82
C SER A 3 -30.72 38.46 15.38
N ILE A 4 -30.65 39.48 14.52
CA ILE A 4 -30.15 39.29 13.13
C ILE A 4 -28.66 38.94 13.12
N VAL A 5 -27.87 39.59 13.99
CA VAL A 5 -26.44 39.32 14.13
C VAL A 5 -26.21 37.88 14.62
N ILE A 6 -26.99 37.41 15.61
CA ILE A 6 -26.92 36.07 16.13
C ILE A 6 -27.24 35.02 15.05
N ILE A 7 -28.33 35.27 14.28
CA ILE A 7 -28.72 34.37 13.18
C ILE A 7 -27.58 34.28 12.13
N PHE A 8 -26.95 35.40 11.80
CA PHE A 8 -25.88 35.47 10.84
C PHE A 8 -24.64 34.71 11.31
N ILE A 9 -24.25 34.85 12.60
CA ILE A 9 -23.13 34.08 13.19
C ILE A 9 -23.42 32.58 13.17
N VAL A 10 -24.63 32.17 13.55
CA VAL A 10 -25.02 30.74 13.50
C VAL A 10 -24.97 30.20 12.08
N ALA A 11 -25.47 30.94 11.09
CA ALA A 11 -25.43 30.53 9.70
C ALA A 11 -23.99 30.35 9.18
N ILE A 12 -23.09 31.31 9.49
CA ILE A 12 -21.66 31.20 9.13
C ILE A 12 -21.03 29.96 9.77
N THR A 13 -21.28 29.73 11.06
CA THR A 13 -20.71 28.58 11.80
C THR A 13 -21.19 27.26 11.21
N LEU A 14 -22.47 27.15 10.81
CA LEU A 14 -23.01 25.96 10.16
C LEU A 14 -22.37 25.71 8.80
N VAL A 15 -22.28 26.75 7.95
CA VAL A 15 -21.64 26.65 6.65
C VAL A 15 -20.18 26.19 6.79
N TRP A 16 -19.48 26.76 7.74
CA TRP A 16 -18.11 26.41 8.04
C TRP A 16 -17.96 24.96 8.53
N GLY A 17 -18.86 24.51 9.43
CA GLY A 17 -18.91 23.11 9.88
C GLY A 17 -19.12 22.13 8.73
N VAL A 18 -20.03 22.46 7.78
CA VAL A 18 -20.25 21.63 6.58
C VAL A 18 -19.00 21.57 5.71
N GLN A 19 -18.27 22.67 5.55
CA GLN A 19 -17.02 22.66 4.78
C GLN A 19 -15.95 21.77 5.42
N ILE A 20 -15.79 21.82 6.74
CA ILE A 20 -14.85 20.94 7.46
C ILE A 20 -15.25 19.47 7.30
N TYR A 21 -16.53 19.17 7.48
CA TYR A 21 -17.06 17.81 7.26
C TYR A 21 -16.73 17.28 5.87
N ASN A 22 -17.03 18.06 4.84
CA ASN A 22 -16.76 17.68 3.45
C ASN A 22 -15.27 17.44 3.18
N LYS A 23 -14.38 18.24 3.78
CA LYS A 23 -12.93 18.06 3.68
C LYS A 23 -12.46 16.77 4.37
N LEU A 24 -13.00 16.47 5.58
CA LEU A 24 -12.69 15.22 6.28
C LEU A 24 -13.12 13.99 5.47
N VAL A 25 -14.33 14.03 4.90
CA VAL A 25 -14.84 12.96 4.01
C VAL A 25 -13.96 12.81 2.77
N HIS A 26 -13.57 13.93 2.15
CA HIS A 26 -12.69 13.93 0.98
C HIS A 26 -11.34 13.28 1.29
N ASP A 27 -10.66 13.72 2.35
CA ASP A 27 -9.34 13.19 2.70
C ASP A 27 -9.40 11.71 3.10
N ARG A 28 -10.46 11.29 3.81
CA ARG A 28 -10.71 9.88 4.11
C ARG A 28 -10.86 9.06 2.84
N ASN A 29 -11.69 9.51 1.90
CA ASN A 29 -11.91 8.78 0.66
C ASN A 29 -10.64 8.74 -0.20
N THR A 30 -9.85 9.82 -0.20
CA THR A 30 -8.55 9.85 -0.88
C THR A 30 -7.59 8.81 -0.31
N SER A 31 -7.53 8.65 1.02
CA SER A 31 -6.68 7.62 1.64
C SER A 31 -7.16 6.20 1.33
N LEU A 32 -8.47 5.97 1.27
CA LEU A 32 -9.03 4.66 0.91
C LEU A 32 -8.77 4.32 -0.57
N ALA A 33 -8.92 5.28 -1.47
CA ALA A 33 -8.60 5.11 -2.89
C ALA A 33 -7.10 4.80 -3.08
N ALA A 34 -6.23 5.57 -2.41
CA ALA A 34 -4.79 5.35 -2.45
C ALA A 34 -4.37 3.97 -1.91
N TRP A 35 -5.07 3.46 -0.88
CA TRP A 35 -4.87 2.08 -0.41
C TRP A 35 -5.26 1.04 -1.47
N SER A 36 -6.38 1.26 -2.15
CA SER A 36 -6.80 0.38 -3.25
C SER A 36 -5.76 0.32 -4.38
N ASP A 37 -5.08 1.43 -4.69
CA ASP A 37 -4.01 1.47 -5.68
C ASP A 37 -2.81 0.59 -5.24
N ILE A 38 -2.42 0.63 -3.96
CA ILE A 38 -1.41 -0.28 -3.41
C ILE A 38 -1.86 -1.75 -3.58
N ASP A 39 -3.10 -2.06 -3.20
CA ASP A 39 -3.62 -3.43 -3.27
C ASP A 39 -3.61 -4.00 -4.70
N VAL A 40 -3.91 -3.18 -5.69
CA VAL A 40 -3.81 -3.54 -7.11
C VAL A 40 -2.38 -3.92 -7.48
N GLN A 41 -1.38 -3.14 -7.06
CA GLN A 41 0.02 -3.44 -7.39
C GLN A 41 0.56 -4.66 -6.62
N LEU A 42 0.19 -4.82 -5.35
CA LEU A 42 0.53 -6.02 -4.58
C LEU A 42 -0.07 -7.28 -5.22
N LYS A 43 -1.32 -7.23 -5.67
CA LYS A 43 -1.96 -8.33 -6.40
C LYS A 43 -1.20 -8.67 -7.68
N ARG A 44 -0.82 -7.64 -8.45
CA ARG A 44 -0.03 -7.82 -9.68
C ARG A 44 1.32 -8.50 -9.38
N ARG A 45 2.02 -8.10 -8.30
CA ARG A 45 3.24 -8.78 -7.82
C ARG A 45 2.96 -10.25 -7.49
N HIS A 46 1.90 -10.53 -6.73
CA HIS A 46 1.51 -11.89 -6.37
C HIS A 46 1.18 -12.76 -7.58
N ASP A 47 0.72 -12.19 -8.68
CA ASP A 47 0.39 -12.91 -9.91
C ASP A 47 1.63 -13.20 -10.79
N LEU A 48 2.72 -12.42 -10.63
CA LEU A 48 4.01 -12.67 -11.28
C LEU A 48 4.83 -13.76 -10.57
N ILE A 49 4.73 -13.89 -9.25
CA ILE A 49 5.54 -14.82 -8.43
C ILE A 49 5.43 -16.28 -8.90
N PRO A 50 4.26 -16.88 -9.19
CA PRO A 50 4.19 -18.24 -9.69
C PRO A 50 4.96 -18.44 -10.98
N LYS A 51 4.89 -17.48 -11.91
CA LYS A 51 5.61 -17.54 -13.18
C LYS A 51 7.13 -17.51 -12.96
N LEU A 52 7.59 -16.70 -11.99
CA LEU A 52 8.99 -16.67 -11.59
C LEU A 52 9.43 -18.00 -10.99
N ILE A 53 8.63 -18.58 -10.08
CA ILE A 53 8.88 -19.88 -9.47
C ILE A 53 8.99 -20.97 -10.56
N ASP A 54 8.06 -21.01 -11.50
CA ASP A 54 8.03 -21.98 -12.59
C ASP A 54 9.26 -21.87 -13.50
N ALA A 55 9.67 -20.63 -13.80
CA ALA A 55 10.87 -20.36 -14.61
C ALA A 55 12.16 -20.81 -13.89
N VAL A 56 12.31 -20.47 -12.59
CA VAL A 56 13.49 -20.83 -11.81
C VAL A 56 13.55 -22.35 -11.57
N LYS A 57 12.42 -22.99 -11.27
CA LYS A 57 12.34 -24.42 -10.97
C LYS A 57 12.85 -25.32 -12.11
N GLN A 58 12.77 -24.86 -13.35
CA GLN A 58 13.25 -25.60 -14.51
C GLN A 58 14.79 -25.75 -14.51
N TYR A 59 15.53 -24.85 -13.91
CA TYR A 59 16.98 -24.79 -13.93
C TYR A 59 17.58 -24.99 -12.53
N ALA A 60 16.90 -24.55 -11.48
CA ALA A 60 17.38 -24.53 -10.09
C ALA A 60 16.41 -25.31 -9.17
N SER A 61 16.13 -26.58 -9.52
CA SER A 61 15.22 -27.45 -8.74
C SER A 61 15.73 -27.77 -7.32
N TYR A 62 17.02 -27.62 -7.06
CA TYR A 62 17.66 -27.86 -5.76
C TYR A 62 17.37 -26.73 -4.74
N GLU A 63 16.89 -25.56 -5.19
CA GLU A 63 16.53 -24.43 -4.35
C GLU A 63 15.11 -24.57 -3.74
N SER A 64 14.72 -25.81 -3.39
CA SER A 64 13.36 -26.13 -2.95
C SER A 64 12.91 -25.31 -1.73
N SER A 65 13.78 -25.09 -0.75
CA SER A 65 13.48 -24.32 0.47
C SER A 65 13.14 -22.85 0.16
N LEU A 66 13.83 -22.23 -0.79
CA LEU A 66 13.56 -20.86 -1.20
C LEU A 66 12.24 -20.76 -1.98
N LEU A 67 12.00 -21.71 -2.90
CA LEU A 67 10.76 -21.79 -3.67
C LEU A 67 9.53 -22.00 -2.76
N GLU A 68 9.64 -22.86 -1.75
CA GLU A 68 8.61 -23.10 -0.75
C GLU A 68 8.36 -21.85 0.12
N SER A 69 9.43 -21.18 0.55
CA SER A 69 9.35 -19.94 1.34
C SER A 69 8.59 -18.87 0.60
N VAL A 70 8.93 -18.59 -0.67
CA VAL A 70 8.25 -17.59 -1.51
C VAL A 70 6.77 -17.95 -1.69
N THR A 71 6.46 -19.23 -1.94
CA THR A 71 5.07 -19.72 -2.10
C THR A 71 4.26 -19.54 -0.82
N SER A 72 4.83 -19.86 0.33
CA SER A 72 4.21 -19.74 1.64
C SER A 72 3.93 -18.26 2.00
N LEU A 73 4.93 -17.40 1.87
CA LEU A 73 4.81 -15.98 2.14
C LEU A 73 3.77 -15.31 1.23
N ARG A 74 3.75 -15.66 -0.07
CA ARG A 74 2.71 -15.18 -0.99
C ARG A 74 1.31 -15.58 -0.51
N SER A 75 1.14 -16.80 -0.04
CA SER A 75 -0.16 -17.27 0.48
C SER A 75 -0.56 -16.54 1.77
N GLN A 76 0.38 -16.32 2.67
CA GLN A 76 0.17 -15.55 3.90
C GLN A 76 -0.20 -14.10 3.59
N ALA A 77 0.54 -13.42 2.70
CA ALA A 77 0.28 -12.04 2.33
C ALA A 77 -1.13 -11.84 1.74
N LYS A 78 -1.64 -12.83 0.99
CA LYS A 78 -3.01 -12.79 0.45
C LYS A 78 -4.11 -12.96 1.50
N ALA A 79 -3.82 -13.61 2.62
CA ALA A 79 -4.80 -13.88 3.67
C ALA A 79 -4.93 -12.74 4.70
N ILE A 80 -3.96 -11.81 4.73
CA ILE A 80 -3.91 -10.74 5.72
C ILE A 80 -4.68 -9.53 5.20
N GLU A 81 -5.69 -9.09 5.97
CA GLU A 81 -6.46 -7.88 5.68
C GLU A 81 -5.89 -6.62 6.35
N LYS A 82 -5.24 -6.80 7.50
CA LYS A 82 -4.76 -5.70 8.34
C LYS A 82 -3.46 -5.11 7.77
N ILE A 83 -3.45 -3.80 7.57
CA ILE A 83 -2.35 -3.08 6.90
C ILE A 83 -1.01 -3.33 7.57
N SER A 84 -0.93 -3.14 8.89
CA SER A 84 0.30 -3.27 9.67
C SER A 84 0.86 -4.70 9.72
N GLU A 85 -0.01 -5.71 9.70
CA GLU A 85 0.41 -7.11 9.66
C GLU A 85 0.87 -7.51 8.26
N ARG A 86 0.15 -7.05 7.23
CA ARG A 86 0.47 -7.31 5.83
C ARG A 86 1.82 -6.72 5.43
N GLU A 87 2.17 -5.55 5.94
CA GLU A 87 3.43 -4.87 5.70
C GLU A 87 4.65 -5.76 5.95
N ASN A 88 4.72 -6.42 7.10
CA ASN A 88 5.84 -7.27 7.47
C ASN A 88 5.98 -8.49 6.54
N VAL A 89 4.86 -9.11 6.18
CA VAL A 89 4.86 -10.29 5.30
C VAL A 89 5.21 -9.90 3.86
N GLU A 90 4.75 -8.75 3.38
CA GLU A 90 5.09 -8.24 2.05
C GLU A 90 6.56 -7.86 1.93
N ARG A 91 7.18 -7.33 2.99
CA ARG A 91 8.62 -7.04 3.07
C ARG A 91 9.44 -8.32 3.00
N GLU A 92 9.08 -9.33 3.80
CA GLU A 92 9.76 -10.62 3.77
C GLU A 92 9.61 -11.29 2.40
N LEU A 93 8.41 -11.26 1.81
CA LEU A 93 8.15 -11.78 0.47
C LEU A 93 9.05 -11.10 -0.57
N GLN A 94 9.18 -9.77 -0.53
CA GLN A 94 10.07 -9.01 -1.41
C GLN A 94 11.52 -9.48 -1.27
N THR A 95 12.01 -9.64 -0.04
CA THR A 95 13.36 -10.12 0.23
C THR A 95 13.60 -11.51 -0.37
N GLN A 96 12.64 -12.43 -0.21
CA GLN A 96 12.78 -13.79 -0.75
C GLN A 96 12.66 -13.81 -2.27
N VAL A 97 11.84 -12.96 -2.87
CA VAL A 97 11.76 -12.79 -4.34
C VAL A 97 13.09 -12.29 -4.91
N HIS A 98 13.73 -11.32 -4.26
CA HIS A 98 15.05 -10.82 -4.69
C HIS A 98 16.12 -11.94 -4.59
N LYS A 99 16.11 -12.75 -3.52
CA LYS A 99 16.99 -13.92 -3.43
C LYS A 99 16.74 -14.91 -4.56
N LEU A 100 15.46 -15.15 -4.90
CA LEU A 100 15.09 -16.05 -5.99
C LEU A 100 15.59 -15.55 -7.35
N ILE A 101 15.53 -14.23 -7.58
CA ILE A 101 16.11 -13.62 -8.78
C ILE A 101 17.64 -13.75 -8.78
N ALA A 102 18.30 -13.55 -7.63
CA ALA A 102 19.75 -13.66 -7.50
C ALA A 102 20.28 -15.10 -7.77
N VAL A 103 19.47 -16.12 -7.51
CA VAL A 103 19.82 -17.53 -7.85
C VAL A 103 20.19 -17.68 -9.34
N ALA A 104 19.59 -16.89 -10.24
CA ALA A 104 19.91 -16.93 -11.66
C ALA A 104 21.38 -16.60 -11.98
N GLU A 105 22.11 -15.96 -11.07
CA GLU A 105 23.54 -15.67 -11.27
C GLU A 105 24.37 -16.96 -11.28
N ASP A 106 23.93 -17.98 -10.56
CA ASP A 106 24.60 -19.29 -10.48
C ASP A 106 24.17 -20.25 -11.62
N TYR A 107 23.13 -19.87 -12.40
CA TYR A 107 22.56 -20.68 -13.48
C TYR A 107 22.58 -19.90 -14.81
N PRO A 108 23.67 -19.97 -15.60
CA PRO A 108 23.83 -19.18 -16.82
C PRO A 108 22.72 -19.37 -17.87
N GLU A 109 22.15 -20.55 -17.98
CA GLU A 109 21.04 -20.85 -18.90
C GLU A 109 19.75 -20.15 -18.49
N LEU A 110 19.45 -20.07 -17.17
CA LEU A 110 18.34 -19.31 -16.64
C LEU A 110 18.55 -17.81 -16.86
N LYS A 111 19.74 -17.32 -16.56
CA LYS A 111 20.13 -15.90 -16.75
C LYS A 111 19.98 -15.44 -18.20
N ALA A 112 20.22 -16.34 -19.17
CA ALA A 112 20.06 -16.06 -20.59
C ALA A 112 18.63 -16.27 -21.12
N ASN A 113 17.73 -16.83 -20.30
CA ASN A 113 16.36 -17.13 -20.70
C ASN A 113 15.54 -15.85 -20.86
N GLN A 114 14.99 -15.63 -22.06
CA GLN A 114 14.25 -14.40 -22.39
C GLN A 114 13.01 -14.20 -21.50
N ASN A 115 12.27 -15.28 -21.23
CA ASN A 115 11.07 -15.20 -20.35
C ASN A 115 11.44 -14.82 -18.92
N PHE A 116 12.57 -15.32 -18.41
CA PHE A 116 13.06 -14.95 -17.08
C PHE A 116 13.46 -13.46 -17.02
N LEU A 117 14.15 -12.97 -18.04
CA LEU A 117 14.52 -11.54 -18.12
C LEU A 117 13.30 -10.61 -18.19
N GLU A 118 12.26 -11.02 -18.93
CA GLU A 118 10.99 -10.27 -18.98
C GLU A 118 10.28 -10.29 -17.61
N LEU A 119 10.22 -11.43 -16.93
CA LEU A 119 9.65 -11.55 -15.58
C LEU A 119 10.41 -10.71 -14.55
N GLN A 120 11.73 -10.71 -14.60
CA GLN A 120 12.58 -9.86 -13.74
C GLN A 120 12.27 -8.39 -13.95
N LYS A 121 12.14 -7.95 -15.21
CA LYS A 121 11.76 -6.58 -15.57
C LYS A 121 10.36 -6.23 -15.07
N ASP A 122 9.40 -7.14 -15.25
CA ASP A 122 8.00 -6.93 -14.79
C ASP A 122 7.93 -6.83 -13.27
N ILE A 123 8.65 -7.66 -12.52
CA ILE A 123 8.74 -7.59 -11.06
C ILE A 123 9.34 -6.25 -10.64
N SER A 124 10.45 -5.84 -11.25
CA SER A 124 11.09 -4.54 -10.97
C SER A 124 10.15 -3.35 -11.23
N ASN A 125 9.37 -3.40 -12.32
CA ASN A 125 8.38 -2.38 -12.62
C ASN A 125 7.27 -2.32 -11.57
N VAL A 126 6.73 -3.48 -11.18
CA VAL A 126 5.68 -3.56 -10.13
C VAL A 126 6.21 -3.08 -8.78
N GLU A 127 7.46 -3.36 -8.43
CA GLU A 127 8.08 -2.84 -7.19
C GLU A 127 8.18 -1.32 -7.20
N ASN A 128 8.57 -0.72 -8.33
CA ASN A 128 8.54 0.73 -8.50
C ASN A 128 7.11 1.30 -8.37
N ASP A 129 6.13 0.64 -9.00
CA ASP A 129 4.72 1.05 -8.91
C ASP A 129 4.21 0.97 -7.45
N ILE A 130 4.58 -0.08 -6.70
CA ILE A 130 4.27 -0.21 -5.26
C ILE A 130 4.90 0.95 -4.46
N GLN A 131 6.16 1.30 -4.74
CA GLN A 131 6.83 2.42 -4.07
C GLN A 131 6.15 3.76 -4.35
N TYR A 132 5.69 4.00 -5.59
CA TYR A 132 4.92 5.20 -5.93
C TYR A 132 3.57 5.25 -5.24
N ALA A 133 2.80 4.13 -5.28
CA ALA A 133 1.51 4.02 -4.63
C ALA A 133 1.63 4.20 -3.10
N ARG A 134 2.67 3.63 -2.47
CA ARG A 134 2.98 3.78 -1.05
C ARG A 134 3.21 5.25 -0.67
N ARG A 135 4.04 5.96 -1.43
CA ARG A 135 4.30 7.38 -1.17
C ARG A 135 3.03 8.22 -1.26
N TYR A 136 2.20 7.94 -2.26
CA TYR A 136 0.93 8.62 -2.42
C TYR A 136 -0.04 8.32 -1.26
N TYR A 137 -0.18 7.05 -0.89
CA TYR A 137 -0.99 6.62 0.25
C TYR A 137 -0.54 7.28 1.56
N ASN A 138 0.74 7.23 1.88
CA ASN A 138 1.28 7.84 3.10
C ASN A 138 1.10 9.37 3.10
N GLY A 139 1.15 10.00 1.95
CA GLY A 139 0.80 11.41 1.79
C GLY A 139 -0.68 11.68 2.11
N ALA A 140 -1.60 10.84 1.60
CA ALA A 140 -3.02 10.94 1.89
C ALA A 140 -3.34 10.67 3.38
N VAL A 141 -2.70 9.66 3.97
CA VAL A 141 -2.80 9.35 5.41
C VAL A 141 -2.31 10.52 6.26
N ARG A 142 -1.16 11.10 5.90
CA ARG A 142 -0.66 12.29 6.60
C ARG A 142 -1.66 13.44 6.55
N ASN A 143 -2.29 13.69 5.40
CA ASN A 143 -3.27 14.77 5.24
C ASN A 143 -4.48 14.57 6.15
N ILE A 144 -5.10 13.38 6.14
CA ILE A 144 -6.25 13.09 7.01
C ILE A 144 -5.86 13.12 8.50
N ASN A 145 -4.73 12.54 8.90
CA ASN A 145 -4.28 12.53 10.28
C ASN A 145 -3.95 13.95 10.78
N THR A 146 -3.27 14.76 9.96
CA THR A 146 -3.01 16.17 10.28
C THR A 146 -4.31 16.95 10.48
N ARG A 147 -5.33 16.71 9.63
CA ARG A 147 -6.64 17.37 9.75
C ARG A 147 -7.37 16.96 11.02
N ILE A 148 -7.33 15.68 11.40
CA ILE A 148 -7.92 15.17 12.65
C ILE A 148 -7.33 15.88 13.88
N ASP A 149 -6.04 16.28 13.82
CA ASP A 149 -5.35 16.96 14.92
C ASP A 149 -5.40 18.49 14.85
N SER A 150 -5.70 19.06 13.70
CA SER A 150 -5.63 20.50 13.50
C SER A 150 -6.90 21.19 13.95
N PHE A 151 -6.75 22.30 14.71
CA PHE A 151 -7.88 23.19 14.98
C PHE A 151 -8.18 24.01 13.71
N PRO A 152 -9.43 24.19 13.37
CA PRO A 152 -10.67 23.80 14.07
C PRO A 152 -11.26 22.44 13.70
N ASP A 153 -10.71 21.75 12.70
CA ASP A 153 -11.22 20.48 12.16
C ASP A 153 -11.28 19.38 13.23
N LEU A 154 -10.34 19.41 14.20
CA LEU A 154 -10.27 18.56 15.38
C LEU A 154 -11.61 18.45 16.14
N VAL A 155 -12.36 19.56 16.28
CA VAL A 155 -13.61 19.57 17.03
C VAL A 155 -14.65 18.68 16.35
N ILE A 156 -14.77 18.81 15.02
CA ILE A 156 -15.71 18.03 14.21
C ILE A 156 -15.22 16.58 14.07
N ALA A 157 -13.92 16.39 13.87
CA ALA A 157 -13.32 15.07 13.76
C ALA A 157 -13.56 14.23 15.02
N ARG A 158 -13.39 14.81 16.21
CA ARG A 158 -13.68 14.15 17.49
C ARG A 158 -15.17 13.84 17.67
N PHE A 159 -16.03 14.78 17.35
CA PHE A 159 -17.48 14.60 17.43
C PHE A 159 -17.96 13.45 16.54
N LEU A 160 -17.36 13.29 15.34
CA LEU A 160 -17.66 12.22 14.39
C LEU A 160 -16.85 10.94 14.62
N ASN A 161 -16.04 10.90 15.69
CA ASN A 161 -15.21 9.76 16.05
C ASN A 161 -14.26 9.29 14.93
N TYR A 162 -13.68 10.24 14.20
CA TYR A 162 -12.61 9.94 13.23
C TYR A 162 -11.41 9.35 13.95
N LYS A 163 -10.87 8.25 13.39
CA LYS A 163 -9.68 7.58 13.90
C LYS A 163 -8.49 7.86 13.00
N TYR A 164 -7.28 7.76 13.57
CA TYR A 164 -6.05 7.80 12.79
C TYR A 164 -6.02 6.66 11.80
N HIS A 165 -5.54 6.97 10.59
CA HIS A 165 -5.22 5.99 9.58
C HIS A 165 -3.77 5.53 9.77
N GLU A 166 -3.52 4.22 9.61
CA GLU A 166 -2.20 3.62 9.70
C GLU A 166 -1.40 3.95 8.43
N TYR A 167 -0.09 4.20 8.61
CA TYR A 167 0.83 4.33 7.48
C TYR A 167 1.20 2.93 6.96
N PHE A 168 1.64 2.85 5.72
CA PHE A 168 2.19 1.63 5.14
C PHE A 168 3.67 1.83 4.82
N GLN A 169 4.55 1.21 5.62
CA GLN A 169 6.00 1.35 5.53
C GLN A 169 6.62 0.01 5.14
N LEU A 170 7.16 -0.07 3.93
CA LEU A 170 8.13 -1.11 3.57
C LEU A 170 9.48 -0.40 3.72
N ASP A 171 10.23 -0.68 4.78
CA ASP A 171 11.58 -0.11 4.93
C ASP A 171 12.47 -0.66 3.81
N ASP A 172 13.27 0.22 3.23
CA ASP A 172 14.25 -0.09 2.18
C ASP A 172 15.44 -0.85 2.75
#